data_557c5f4e4e1c6ac1346ddbdff72eb487
#
_entry.id   557c5f4e4e1c6ac1346ddbdff72eb487
#
_cell.length_a   1.000
_cell.length_b   1.000
_cell.length_c   1.000
_cell.angle_alpha   90.00
_cell.angle_beta   90.00
_cell.angle_gamma   90.00
#
_symmetry.space_group_name_H-M   'P 1'
#
loop_
_entity.id
_entity.type
_entity.pdbx_description
1 polymer ?
#
loop_
_entity_poly.entity_id
_entity_poly.type
_entity_poly.pdbx_seq_one_letter_code
_entity_poly.pdbx_strand_id
1 'polypeptide(L)'
;MRFFKQTTMRVAALVIAGSLSSTVYAADQVSVAFFLEWATPNQEDKVKQTFDKALGVPVKWTNFATGGEMTEAMLSGDIDISYSQGLTPFVNAVNAKAAIKLVDIAVIYGMGGTTCVAAKGIDKGNAAAKLDGQKVAVPLGTMADYVFKETMRVVGADISKMKVVDMNPEDGSAAFVNGDVAMACLFGGKSIKAAKEKGAPLLTVKEAQDAGIAGIDITSVTNKFLKENPGMVRTFVEVTHEANARYNSGKSDMNVIAKDAAMDLAGTKKQMGGFEFPNAGTMKSKYMNKGGILMTYLEVMGNMFATSENPALKDYAAVVDTSYLP
;
A
#
# COMPACT_ATOMS: atom_id res chain seq x y z
N MET A 1 -3.77 -68.77 65.15
CA MET A 1 -4.22 -67.39 64.87
C MET A 1 -3.04 -66.64 64.42
N ARG A 2 -2.88 -66.40 63.11
CA ARG A 2 -1.80 -65.59 62.54
C ARG A 2 -2.38 -64.32 61.95
N PHE A 3 -1.98 -63.19 62.49
CA PHE A 3 -2.36 -61.86 62.01
C PHE A 3 -1.51 -61.45 60.78
N PHE A 4 -2.17 -61.24 59.63
CA PHE A 4 -1.53 -60.59 58.50
C PHE A 4 -1.59 -59.07 58.62
N LYS A 5 -0.39 -58.43 58.67
CA LYS A 5 -0.28 -57.00 58.52
C LYS A 5 -0.27 -56.63 57.05
N GLN A 6 -1.27 -55.90 56.59
CA GLN A 6 -1.26 -55.27 55.29
C GLN A 6 -0.44 -53.99 55.33
N THR A 7 0.61 -53.93 54.51
CA THR A 7 1.43 -52.75 54.29
C THR A 7 0.92 -51.99 53.08
N THR A 8 0.29 -50.86 53.28
CA THR A 8 -0.17 -49.98 52.21
C THR A 8 1.01 -49.18 51.64
N MET A 9 1.40 -49.51 50.43
CA MET A 9 2.40 -48.75 49.65
C MET A 9 1.75 -47.51 49.02
N ARG A 10 2.08 -46.32 49.48
CA ARG A 10 1.69 -45.05 48.86
C ARG A 10 2.60 -44.77 47.70
N VAL A 11 2.08 -44.85 46.45
CA VAL A 11 2.76 -44.42 45.25
C VAL A 11 2.53 -42.89 45.13
N ALA A 12 3.57 -42.13 45.31
CA ALA A 12 3.57 -40.69 45.04
C ALA A 12 3.77 -40.50 43.53
N ALA A 13 2.71 -40.10 42.82
CA ALA A 13 2.80 -39.70 41.42
C ALA A 13 3.41 -38.30 41.35
N LEU A 14 4.66 -38.21 40.89
CA LEU A 14 5.32 -36.93 40.55
C LEU A 14 4.74 -36.43 39.23
N VAL A 15 3.85 -35.44 39.25
CA VAL A 15 3.40 -34.73 38.05
C VAL A 15 4.50 -33.73 37.66
N ILE A 16 5.32 -34.08 36.67
CA ILE A 16 6.23 -33.15 36.02
C ILE A 16 5.39 -32.30 35.07
N ALA A 17 5.02 -31.12 35.50
CA ALA A 17 4.45 -30.09 34.65
C ALA A 17 5.58 -29.58 33.72
N GLY A 18 5.72 -30.21 32.58
CA GLY A 18 6.60 -29.72 31.51
C GLY A 18 6.01 -28.44 30.94
N SER A 19 6.57 -27.30 31.31
CA SER A 19 6.36 -26.02 30.63
C SER A 19 6.89 -26.17 29.20
N LEU A 20 6.00 -26.40 28.25
CA LEU A 20 6.27 -26.23 26.83
C LEU A 20 6.50 -24.74 26.57
N SER A 21 7.72 -24.29 26.81
CA SER A 21 8.16 -23.00 26.29
C SER A 21 8.21 -23.15 24.77
N SER A 22 7.15 -22.69 24.08
CA SER A 22 7.22 -22.47 22.65
C SER A 22 8.29 -21.44 22.40
N THR A 23 9.49 -21.88 21.99
CA THR A 23 10.51 -21.01 21.43
C THR A 23 9.91 -20.40 20.18
N VAL A 24 9.48 -19.14 20.26
CA VAL A 24 9.19 -18.33 19.09
C VAL A 24 10.54 -18.13 18.41
N TYR A 25 10.79 -18.87 17.33
CA TYR A 25 11.93 -18.59 16.46
C TYR A 25 11.67 -17.27 15.78
N ALA A 26 12.54 -16.29 15.99
CA ALA A 26 12.55 -15.08 15.19
C ALA A 26 12.75 -15.48 13.71
N ALA A 27 12.11 -14.75 12.79
CA ALA A 27 12.28 -15.03 11.37
C ALA A 27 13.77 -14.91 10.97
N ASP A 28 14.24 -15.83 10.14
CA ASP A 28 15.62 -15.81 9.63
C ASP A 28 15.81 -14.77 8.51
N GLN A 29 14.72 -14.26 7.96
CA GLN A 29 14.65 -13.25 6.90
C GLN A 29 13.32 -12.50 7.02
N VAL A 30 13.29 -11.22 6.59
CA VAL A 30 12.06 -10.44 6.40
C VAL A 30 11.85 -10.20 4.91
N SER A 31 10.68 -10.58 4.39
CA SER A 31 10.31 -10.40 2.98
C SER A 31 9.41 -9.17 2.82
N VAL A 32 9.87 -8.18 2.02
CA VAL A 32 9.20 -6.88 1.85
C VAL A 32 8.83 -6.64 0.40
N ALA A 33 7.56 -6.32 0.14
CA ALA A 33 7.10 -5.86 -1.16
C ALA A 33 7.29 -4.34 -1.30
N PHE A 34 7.66 -3.88 -2.50
CA PHE A 34 7.78 -2.46 -2.84
C PHE A 34 7.49 -2.22 -4.32
N PHE A 35 7.45 -0.95 -4.76
CA PHE A 35 7.30 -0.58 -6.16
C PHE A 35 8.58 0.03 -6.74
N LEU A 36 8.88 -0.30 -7.99
CA LEU A 36 9.73 0.53 -8.85
C LEU A 36 8.94 1.73 -9.39
N GLU A 37 9.65 2.75 -9.88
CA GLU A 37 9.09 4.02 -10.38
C GLU A 37 8.25 4.78 -9.34
N TRP A 38 8.41 4.43 -8.07
CA TRP A 38 7.74 4.99 -6.92
C TRP A 38 8.77 5.32 -5.84
N ALA A 39 9.34 6.53 -5.93
CA ALA A 39 10.46 6.94 -5.09
C ALA A 39 10.02 7.30 -3.67
N THR A 40 10.64 6.67 -2.67
CA THR A 40 10.36 6.89 -1.25
C THR A 40 11.66 6.96 -0.44
N PRO A 41 11.68 7.68 0.71
CA PRO A 41 12.91 7.90 1.48
C PRO A 41 13.62 6.63 1.94
N ASN A 42 12.87 5.58 2.29
CA ASN A 42 13.39 4.32 2.81
C ASN A 42 14.19 3.49 1.78
N GLN A 43 14.09 3.82 0.49
CA GLN A 43 14.91 3.17 -0.55
C GLN A 43 16.41 3.46 -0.36
N GLU A 44 16.77 4.60 0.23
CA GLU A 44 18.16 4.85 0.63
C GLU A 44 18.63 3.83 1.68
N ASP A 45 17.79 3.52 2.67
CA ASP A 45 18.08 2.57 3.75
C ASP A 45 18.06 1.11 3.26
N LYS A 46 17.20 0.80 2.28
CA LYS A 46 17.21 -0.47 1.54
C LYS A 46 18.58 -0.70 0.90
N VAL A 47 19.08 0.28 0.13
CA VAL A 47 20.38 0.17 -0.56
C VAL A 47 21.56 0.09 0.42
N LYS A 48 21.50 0.85 1.53
CA LYS A 48 22.52 0.86 2.58
C LYS A 48 22.43 -0.32 3.54
N GLN A 49 21.46 -1.20 3.36
CA GLN A 49 21.16 -2.32 4.25
C GLN A 49 20.97 -1.88 5.71
N THR A 50 20.35 -0.70 5.92
CA THR A 50 20.06 -0.19 7.26
C THR A 50 18.99 -1.07 7.93
N PHE A 51 17.99 -1.52 7.16
CA PHE A 51 16.97 -2.44 7.65
C PHE A 51 17.57 -3.77 8.10
N ASP A 52 18.47 -4.36 7.31
CA ASP A 52 19.14 -5.63 7.65
C ASP A 52 19.91 -5.52 8.96
N LYS A 53 20.67 -4.42 9.12
CA LYS A 53 21.46 -4.16 10.35
C LYS A 53 20.56 -3.94 11.56
N ALA A 54 19.47 -3.20 11.41
CA ALA A 54 18.56 -2.89 12.52
C ALA A 54 17.74 -4.12 12.95
N LEU A 55 17.31 -4.95 11.98
CA LEU A 55 16.55 -6.16 12.23
C LEU A 55 17.40 -7.35 12.66
N GLY A 56 18.72 -7.31 12.37
CA GLY A 56 19.65 -8.42 12.66
C GLY A 56 19.49 -9.63 11.73
N VAL A 57 18.69 -9.51 10.66
CA VAL A 57 18.44 -10.54 9.66
C VAL A 57 18.39 -9.91 8.26
N PRO A 58 18.66 -10.67 7.18
CA PRO A 58 18.52 -10.17 5.81
C PRO A 58 17.10 -9.70 5.51
N VAL A 59 16.96 -8.61 4.74
CA VAL A 59 15.68 -8.14 4.21
C VAL A 59 15.64 -8.37 2.70
N LYS A 60 14.74 -9.24 2.27
CA LYS A 60 14.49 -9.52 0.85
C LYS A 60 13.42 -8.56 0.31
N TRP A 61 13.82 -7.68 -0.58
CA TRP A 61 12.92 -6.76 -1.26
C TRP A 61 12.47 -7.32 -2.61
N THR A 62 11.16 -7.36 -2.84
CA THR A 62 10.57 -7.84 -4.10
C THR A 62 9.67 -6.74 -4.66
N ASN A 63 9.90 -6.33 -5.92
CA ASN A 63 9.04 -5.38 -6.58
C ASN A 63 7.83 -6.06 -7.22
N PHE A 64 6.72 -5.35 -7.24
CA PHE A 64 5.47 -5.76 -7.85
C PHE A 64 4.95 -4.68 -8.80
N ALA A 65 4.08 -5.05 -9.74
CA ALA A 65 3.47 -4.10 -10.65
C ALA A 65 2.22 -3.43 -10.02
N THR A 66 1.52 -4.14 -9.12
CA THR A 66 0.30 -3.65 -8.49
C THR A 66 0.23 -4.01 -7.00
N GLY A 67 -0.56 -3.24 -6.24
CA GLY A 67 -0.82 -3.54 -4.84
C GLY A 67 -1.69 -4.79 -4.63
N GLY A 68 -2.45 -5.22 -5.65
CA GLY A 68 -3.17 -6.49 -5.66
C GLY A 68 -2.21 -7.67 -5.62
N GLU A 69 -1.20 -7.67 -6.52
CA GLU A 69 -0.13 -8.68 -6.53
C GLU A 69 0.64 -8.74 -5.20
N MET A 70 0.90 -7.57 -4.56
CA MET A 70 1.51 -7.55 -3.22
C MET A 70 0.62 -8.29 -2.21
N THR A 71 -0.70 -8.06 -2.26
CA THR A 71 -1.66 -8.76 -1.38
C THR A 71 -1.63 -10.27 -1.61
N GLU A 72 -1.66 -10.70 -2.86
CA GLU A 72 -1.60 -12.14 -3.21
C GLU A 72 -0.32 -12.79 -2.66
N ALA A 73 0.83 -12.12 -2.80
CA ALA A 73 2.10 -12.58 -2.25
C ALA A 73 2.13 -12.58 -0.71
N MET A 74 1.42 -11.66 -0.04
CA MET A 74 1.24 -11.70 1.41
C MET A 74 0.38 -12.90 1.84
N LEU A 75 -0.70 -13.18 1.11
CA LEU A 75 -1.61 -14.28 1.42
C LEU A 75 -0.99 -15.66 1.13
N SER A 76 -0.11 -15.77 0.13
CA SER A 76 0.67 -17.00 -0.12
C SER A 76 1.76 -17.25 0.93
N GLY A 77 2.16 -16.19 1.67
CA GLY A 77 3.25 -16.25 2.66
C GLY A 77 4.63 -15.93 2.09
N ASP A 78 4.73 -15.44 0.86
CA ASP A 78 5.99 -15.03 0.22
C ASP A 78 6.46 -13.66 0.71
N ILE A 79 5.53 -12.82 1.18
CA ILE A 79 5.75 -11.45 1.67
C ILE A 79 5.19 -11.30 3.09
N ASP A 80 6.00 -10.74 3.98
CA ASP A 80 5.64 -10.43 5.37
C ASP A 80 5.08 -9.02 5.51
N ILE A 81 5.73 -8.05 4.84
CA ILE A 81 5.44 -6.61 4.90
C ILE A 81 5.25 -6.08 3.49
N SER A 82 4.15 -5.39 3.24
CA SER A 82 3.92 -4.63 2.00
C SER A 82 4.13 -3.15 2.28
N TYR A 83 5.16 -2.56 1.69
CA TYR A 83 5.48 -1.13 1.83
C TYR A 83 4.95 -0.34 0.64
N SER A 84 4.28 0.78 0.96
CA SER A 84 3.65 1.68 -0.01
C SER A 84 2.56 1.01 -0.86
N GLN A 85 1.86 0.03 -0.28
CA GLN A 85 0.65 -0.51 -0.89
C GLN A 85 -0.45 0.54 -0.89
N GLY A 86 -1.10 0.76 -2.03
CA GLY A 86 -2.23 1.67 -2.12
C GLY A 86 -3.39 1.26 -1.20
N LEU A 87 -4.13 2.23 -0.70
CA LEU A 87 -5.24 1.97 0.22
C LEU A 87 -6.36 1.13 -0.41
N THR A 88 -6.61 1.29 -1.73
CA THR A 88 -7.63 0.50 -2.44
C THR A 88 -7.36 -1.00 -2.43
N PRO A 89 -6.18 -1.53 -2.84
CA PRO A 89 -5.91 -2.95 -2.74
C PRO A 89 -5.97 -3.47 -1.28
N PHE A 90 -5.59 -2.65 -0.31
CA PHE A 90 -5.73 -3.01 1.10
C PHE A 90 -7.20 -3.18 1.51
N VAL A 91 -8.10 -2.24 1.18
CA VAL A 91 -9.53 -2.37 1.52
C VAL A 91 -10.19 -3.53 0.81
N ASN A 92 -9.82 -3.82 -0.45
CA ASN A 92 -10.29 -5.01 -1.16
C ASN A 92 -9.90 -6.29 -0.42
N ALA A 93 -8.64 -6.37 0.02
CA ALA A 93 -8.12 -7.52 0.76
C ALA A 93 -8.86 -7.71 2.10
N VAL A 94 -9.01 -6.66 2.91
CA VAL A 94 -9.65 -6.79 4.23
C VAL A 94 -11.16 -7.00 4.12
N ASN A 95 -11.83 -6.48 3.09
CA ASN A 95 -13.22 -6.81 2.78
C ASN A 95 -13.35 -8.30 2.44
N ALA A 96 -12.37 -8.86 1.74
CA ALA A 96 -12.25 -10.31 1.48
C ALA A 96 -11.71 -11.11 2.69
N LYS A 97 -11.62 -10.49 3.88
CA LYS A 97 -11.17 -11.09 5.15
C LYS A 97 -9.71 -11.55 5.14
N ALA A 98 -8.86 -10.90 4.34
CA ALA A 98 -7.43 -11.15 4.38
C ALA A 98 -6.85 -10.90 5.78
N ALA A 99 -5.96 -11.77 6.22
CA ALA A 99 -5.33 -11.71 7.54
C ALA A 99 -4.12 -10.75 7.54
N ILE A 100 -4.37 -9.48 7.24
CA ILE A 100 -3.37 -8.39 7.21
C ILE A 100 -3.83 -7.21 8.07
N LYS A 101 -2.88 -6.39 8.52
CA LYS A 101 -3.14 -5.13 9.23
C LYS A 101 -2.32 -3.98 8.67
N LEU A 102 -2.90 -2.81 8.68
CA LEU A 102 -2.25 -1.54 8.43
C LEU A 102 -1.55 -1.08 9.70
N VAL A 103 -0.25 -0.78 9.61
CA VAL A 103 0.58 -0.37 10.76
C VAL A 103 1.18 1.03 10.61
N ASP A 104 1.25 1.57 9.36
CA ASP A 104 1.87 2.87 9.08
C ASP A 104 1.32 3.48 7.78
N ILE A 105 1.47 4.79 7.62
CA ILE A 105 1.26 5.50 6.35
C ILE A 105 2.62 5.65 5.66
N ALA A 106 2.78 5.02 4.51
CA ALA A 106 4.01 5.10 3.74
C ALA A 106 4.15 6.46 3.04
N VAL A 107 3.10 6.93 2.36
CA VAL A 107 3.10 8.20 1.64
C VAL A 107 1.68 8.71 1.42
N ILE A 108 1.53 10.05 1.43
CA ILE A 108 0.32 10.75 1.02
C ILE A 108 0.65 11.57 -0.22
N TYR A 109 -0.22 11.52 -1.24
CA TYR A 109 0.04 12.19 -2.50
C TYR A 109 -1.25 12.69 -3.16
N GLY A 110 -1.10 13.76 -3.96
CA GLY A 110 -2.17 14.23 -4.84
C GLY A 110 -2.07 13.58 -6.23
N MET A 111 -2.81 14.13 -7.19
CA MET A 111 -2.88 13.66 -8.59
C MET A 111 -1.52 13.71 -9.35
N GLY A 112 -0.43 14.07 -8.69
CA GLY A 112 0.92 14.00 -9.26
C GLY A 112 1.45 12.57 -9.38
N GLY A 113 1.07 11.71 -8.44
CA GLY A 113 1.49 10.30 -8.38
C GLY A 113 0.55 9.33 -9.12
N THR A 114 -0.74 9.72 -9.26
CA THR A 114 -1.76 8.93 -9.96
C THR A 114 -2.67 9.87 -10.75
N THR A 115 -2.95 9.59 -12.01
CA THR A 115 -3.77 10.48 -12.85
C THR A 115 -4.40 9.75 -14.03
N CYS A 116 -5.54 10.27 -14.53
CA CYS A 116 -6.18 9.82 -15.76
C CYS A 116 -5.79 10.75 -16.90
N VAL A 117 -5.08 10.24 -17.90
CA VAL A 117 -4.65 10.97 -19.10
C VAL A 117 -5.56 10.58 -20.25
N ALA A 118 -6.20 11.56 -20.88
CA ALA A 118 -7.08 11.38 -22.03
C ALA A 118 -6.42 11.83 -23.32
N ALA A 119 -6.84 11.25 -24.44
CA ALA A 119 -6.37 11.56 -25.78
C ALA A 119 -6.68 13.02 -26.17
N LYS A 120 -5.90 13.58 -27.09
CA LYS A 120 -6.11 14.93 -27.60
C LYS A 120 -7.54 15.13 -28.09
N GLY A 121 -8.15 16.25 -27.70
CA GLY A 121 -9.54 16.57 -27.99
C GLY A 121 -10.55 16.04 -26.97
N ILE A 122 -10.12 15.33 -25.95
CA ILE A 122 -10.92 14.96 -24.79
C ILE A 122 -10.44 15.80 -23.61
N ASP A 123 -11.33 16.57 -23.03
CA ASP A 123 -11.09 17.45 -21.88
C ASP A 123 -12.22 17.34 -20.86
N LYS A 124 -12.08 17.99 -19.73
CA LYS A 124 -13.07 17.98 -18.64
C LYS A 124 -14.48 18.33 -19.10
N GLY A 125 -14.62 19.27 -20.04
CA GLY A 125 -15.92 19.77 -20.51
C GLY A 125 -16.66 18.83 -21.46
N ASN A 126 -15.94 17.93 -22.13
CA ASN A 126 -16.51 17.03 -23.12
C ASN A 126 -16.31 15.54 -22.82
N ALA A 127 -15.58 15.20 -21.75
CA ALA A 127 -15.23 13.82 -21.41
C ALA A 127 -16.46 12.90 -21.32
N ALA A 128 -17.55 13.37 -20.72
CA ALA A 128 -18.77 12.58 -20.57
C ALA A 128 -19.33 12.06 -21.92
N ALA A 129 -19.29 12.90 -22.95
CA ALA A 129 -19.77 12.51 -24.29
C ALA A 129 -18.69 11.78 -25.11
N LYS A 130 -17.42 12.18 -24.98
CA LYS A 130 -16.31 11.65 -25.79
C LYS A 130 -15.83 10.28 -25.36
N LEU A 131 -15.99 9.91 -24.07
CA LEU A 131 -15.61 8.61 -23.53
C LEU A 131 -16.73 7.56 -23.67
N ASP A 132 -17.94 7.95 -24.07
CA ASP A 132 -19.07 7.04 -24.29
C ASP A 132 -18.71 5.98 -25.35
N GLY A 133 -18.81 4.70 -25.03
CA GLY A 133 -18.44 3.56 -25.88
C GLY A 133 -16.93 3.34 -26.08
N GLN A 134 -16.08 4.22 -25.57
CA GLN A 134 -14.63 4.12 -25.74
C GLN A 134 -14.00 3.08 -24.81
N LYS A 135 -12.85 2.55 -25.25
CA LYS A 135 -11.97 1.77 -24.37
C LYS A 135 -11.16 2.71 -23.48
N VAL A 136 -11.08 2.38 -22.20
CA VAL A 136 -10.26 3.07 -21.20
C VAL A 136 -9.44 2.05 -20.41
N ALA A 137 -8.13 2.29 -20.27
CA ALA A 137 -7.24 1.41 -19.50
C ALA A 137 -7.19 1.86 -18.04
N VAL A 138 -7.45 0.94 -17.13
CA VAL A 138 -7.45 1.19 -15.68
C VAL A 138 -6.91 -0.03 -14.97
N PRO A 139 -5.89 0.08 -14.11
CA PRO A 139 -5.48 -1.02 -13.25
C PRO A 139 -6.51 -1.18 -12.13
N LEU A 140 -7.47 -2.08 -12.34
CA LEU A 140 -8.62 -2.26 -11.46
C LEU A 140 -8.20 -2.68 -10.05
N GLY A 141 -8.96 -2.23 -9.05
CA GLY A 141 -8.67 -2.52 -7.65
C GLY A 141 -7.45 -1.80 -7.07
N THR A 142 -6.87 -0.83 -7.79
CA THR A 142 -5.75 -0.01 -7.34
C THR A 142 -6.18 1.42 -6.98
N MET A 143 -5.23 2.24 -6.49
CA MET A 143 -5.48 3.68 -6.32
C MET A 143 -5.82 4.39 -7.64
N ALA A 144 -5.34 3.90 -8.79
CA ALA A 144 -5.73 4.47 -10.08
C ALA A 144 -7.19 4.16 -10.44
N ASP A 145 -7.75 3.05 -10.00
CA ASP A 145 -9.18 2.76 -10.12
C ASP A 145 -10.03 3.71 -9.25
N TYR A 146 -9.61 3.98 -8.02
CA TYR A 146 -10.24 5.02 -7.19
C TYR A 146 -10.19 6.39 -7.88
N VAL A 147 -9.01 6.81 -8.35
CA VAL A 147 -8.85 8.08 -9.08
C VAL A 147 -9.67 8.13 -10.36
N PHE A 148 -9.79 7.00 -11.07
CA PHE A 148 -10.66 6.88 -12.23
C PHE A 148 -12.13 7.15 -11.87
N LYS A 149 -12.67 6.44 -10.87
CA LYS A 149 -14.06 6.60 -10.43
C LYS A 149 -14.35 8.03 -9.98
N GLU A 150 -13.47 8.60 -9.20
CA GLU A 150 -13.61 9.98 -8.74
C GLU A 150 -13.44 11.00 -9.87
N THR A 151 -12.52 10.79 -10.82
CA THR A 151 -12.37 11.65 -12.00
C THR A 151 -13.65 11.62 -12.83
N MET A 152 -14.22 10.43 -13.10
CA MET A 152 -15.48 10.30 -13.84
C MET A 152 -16.65 10.99 -13.13
N ARG A 153 -16.73 10.88 -11.81
CA ARG A 153 -17.71 11.60 -10.99
C ARG A 153 -17.58 13.12 -11.17
N VAL A 154 -16.36 13.66 -11.14
CA VAL A 154 -16.10 15.11 -11.28
C VAL A 154 -16.44 15.62 -12.69
N VAL A 155 -16.12 14.86 -13.74
CA VAL A 155 -16.42 15.25 -15.13
C VAL A 155 -17.83 14.86 -15.58
N GLY A 156 -18.64 14.23 -14.71
CA GLY A 156 -20.01 13.82 -14.99
C GLY A 156 -20.12 12.69 -16.03
N ALA A 157 -19.10 11.86 -16.16
CA ALA A 157 -19.07 10.76 -17.12
C ALA A 157 -19.59 9.44 -16.50
N ASP A 158 -20.40 8.70 -17.27
CA ASP A 158 -21.00 7.44 -16.85
C ASP A 158 -20.05 6.27 -17.19
N ILE A 159 -19.44 5.68 -16.16
CA ILE A 159 -18.51 4.56 -16.32
C ILE A 159 -19.17 3.35 -16.99
N SER A 160 -20.48 3.12 -16.77
CA SER A 160 -21.19 1.97 -17.34
C SER A 160 -21.27 1.99 -18.87
N LYS A 161 -21.07 3.15 -19.46
CA LYS A 161 -21.03 3.35 -20.91
C LYS A 161 -19.65 3.19 -21.52
N MET A 162 -18.61 3.03 -20.72
CA MET A 162 -17.23 2.85 -21.17
C MET A 162 -16.87 1.36 -21.25
N LYS A 163 -15.87 1.04 -22.07
CA LYS A 163 -15.25 -0.28 -22.11
C LYS A 163 -13.98 -0.24 -21.25
N VAL A 164 -14.16 -0.41 -19.95
CA VAL A 164 -13.02 -0.44 -19.02
C VAL A 164 -12.23 -1.73 -19.24
N VAL A 165 -10.92 -1.58 -19.47
CA VAL A 165 -9.98 -2.70 -19.67
C VAL A 165 -9.00 -2.67 -18.53
N ASP A 166 -8.90 -3.80 -17.82
CA ASP A 166 -7.92 -3.97 -16.75
C ASP A 166 -6.52 -4.12 -17.34
N MET A 167 -5.65 -3.16 -17.03
CA MET A 167 -4.26 -3.13 -17.49
C MET A 167 -3.38 -2.54 -16.39
N ASN A 168 -2.22 -3.16 -16.14
CA ASN A 168 -1.21 -2.53 -15.29
C ASN A 168 -0.74 -1.20 -15.89
N PRO A 169 -0.07 -0.32 -15.12
CA PRO A 169 0.29 1.02 -15.61
C PRO A 169 1.20 1.03 -16.84
N GLU A 170 2.10 0.07 -16.99
CA GLU A 170 3.01 -0.01 -18.15
C GLU A 170 2.25 -0.37 -19.42
N ASP A 171 1.44 -1.43 -19.37
CA ASP A 171 0.61 -1.87 -20.50
C ASP A 171 -0.45 -0.84 -20.87
N GLY A 172 -1.12 -0.24 -19.86
CA GLY A 172 -2.10 0.83 -20.06
C GLY A 172 -1.50 2.08 -20.69
N SER A 173 -0.29 2.45 -20.30
CA SER A 173 0.46 3.56 -20.92
C SER A 173 0.83 3.24 -22.36
N ALA A 174 1.31 2.02 -22.65
CA ALA A 174 1.65 1.59 -24.00
C ALA A 174 0.40 1.57 -24.91
N ALA A 175 -0.71 1.01 -24.46
CA ALA A 175 -1.98 0.99 -25.19
C ALA A 175 -2.48 2.42 -25.49
N PHE A 176 -2.33 3.35 -24.53
CA PHE A 176 -2.70 4.74 -24.73
C PHE A 176 -1.79 5.45 -25.75
N VAL A 177 -0.47 5.27 -25.66
CA VAL A 177 0.49 5.85 -26.61
C VAL A 177 0.25 5.36 -28.04
N ASN A 178 -0.13 4.10 -28.19
CA ASN A 178 -0.47 3.51 -29.48
C ASN A 178 -1.86 3.91 -30.02
N GLY A 179 -2.74 4.52 -29.19
CA GLY A 179 -4.08 4.91 -29.56
C GLY A 179 -5.12 3.78 -29.47
N ASP A 180 -4.80 2.67 -28.78
CA ASP A 180 -5.70 1.52 -28.59
C ASP A 180 -6.81 1.82 -27.56
N VAL A 181 -6.59 2.80 -26.70
CA VAL A 181 -7.51 3.29 -25.67
C VAL A 181 -7.60 4.81 -25.71
N ALA A 182 -8.79 5.36 -25.45
CA ALA A 182 -9.03 6.81 -25.47
C ALA A 182 -8.55 7.53 -24.19
N MET A 183 -8.37 6.78 -23.12
CA MET A 183 -7.88 7.27 -21.83
C MET A 183 -7.16 6.16 -21.09
N ALA A 184 -6.16 6.52 -20.29
CA ALA A 184 -5.52 5.62 -19.33
C ALA A 184 -5.40 6.30 -17.96
N CYS A 185 -5.83 5.60 -16.91
CA CYS A 185 -5.57 6.01 -15.54
C CYS A 185 -4.35 5.24 -15.03
N LEU A 186 -3.34 5.96 -14.57
CA LEU A 186 -1.98 5.43 -14.39
C LEU A 186 -1.39 5.92 -13.07
N PHE A 187 -0.45 5.14 -12.55
CA PHE A 187 0.55 5.56 -11.56
C PHE A 187 1.95 5.21 -12.08
N GLY A 188 2.99 5.68 -11.36
CA GLY A 188 4.37 5.54 -11.81
C GLY A 188 4.82 6.67 -12.74
N GLY A 189 6.01 7.21 -12.44
CA GLY A 189 6.50 8.42 -13.10
C GLY A 189 6.73 8.27 -14.60
N LYS A 190 7.22 7.13 -15.05
CA LYS A 190 7.56 6.83 -16.45
C LYS A 190 6.28 6.62 -17.28
N SER A 191 5.34 5.82 -16.78
CA SER A 191 4.07 5.54 -17.45
C SER A 191 3.24 6.81 -17.63
N ILE A 192 3.12 7.65 -16.58
CA ILE A 192 2.43 8.95 -16.64
C ILE A 192 3.13 9.91 -17.61
N LYS A 193 4.47 9.95 -17.61
CA LYS A 193 5.25 10.82 -18.52
C LYS A 193 4.99 10.44 -19.97
N ALA A 194 5.09 9.16 -20.31
CA ALA A 194 4.85 8.68 -21.68
C ALA A 194 3.42 9.01 -22.17
N ALA A 195 2.41 8.79 -21.32
CA ALA A 195 1.03 9.12 -21.67
C ALA A 195 0.83 10.63 -21.89
N LYS A 196 1.45 11.50 -21.08
CA LYS A 196 1.36 12.96 -21.21
C LYS A 196 1.99 13.50 -22.48
N GLU A 197 2.86 12.78 -23.14
CA GLU A 197 3.38 13.16 -24.47
C GLU A 197 2.31 13.05 -25.57
N LYS A 198 1.31 12.21 -25.39
CA LYS A 198 0.22 11.95 -26.35
C LYS A 198 -1.12 12.56 -25.98
N GLY A 199 -1.32 12.89 -24.72
CA GLY A 199 -2.58 13.42 -24.20
C GLY A 199 -2.40 14.39 -23.05
N ALA A 200 -3.48 14.64 -22.31
CA ALA A 200 -3.47 15.52 -21.15
C ALA A 200 -4.28 14.92 -19.99
N PRO A 201 -3.93 15.22 -18.73
CA PRO A 201 -4.77 14.89 -17.58
C PRO A 201 -6.15 15.54 -17.72
N LEU A 202 -7.20 14.80 -17.41
CA LEU A 202 -8.58 15.30 -17.39
C LEU A 202 -8.82 16.34 -16.29
N LEU A 203 -8.15 16.18 -15.16
CA LEU A 203 -8.15 17.13 -14.06
C LEU A 203 -6.73 17.64 -13.81
N THR A 204 -6.62 18.92 -13.53
CA THR A 204 -5.41 19.49 -12.96
C THR A 204 -5.22 18.99 -11.51
N VAL A 205 -4.00 19.11 -10.99
CA VAL A 205 -3.71 18.78 -9.58
C VAL A 205 -4.63 19.57 -8.63
N LYS A 206 -4.83 20.85 -8.91
CA LYS A 206 -5.71 21.71 -8.09
C LYS A 206 -7.18 21.26 -8.15
N GLU A 207 -7.71 20.96 -9.32
CA GLU A 207 -9.11 20.50 -9.45
C GLU A 207 -9.34 19.19 -8.72
N ALA A 208 -8.38 18.27 -8.76
CA ALA A 208 -8.46 17.02 -8.02
C ALA A 208 -8.40 17.24 -6.51
N GLN A 209 -7.51 18.13 -6.03
CA GLN A 209 -7.43 18.51 -4.62
C GLN A 209 -8.73 19.17 -4.13
N ASP A 210 -9.28 20.12 -4.91
CA ASP A 210 -10.56 20.77 -4.61
C ASP A 210 -11.73 19.77 -4.56
N ALA A 211 -11.64 18.69 -5.34
CA ALA A 211 -12.60 17.59 -5.34
C ALA A 211 -12.37 16.54 -4.24
N GLY A 212 -11.33 16.71 -3.41
CA GLY A 212 -10.96 15.79 -2.34
C GLY A 212 -10.29 14.50 -2.82
N ILE A 213 -9.76 14.48 -4.04
CA ILE A 213 -9.06 13.31 -4.58
C ILE A 213 -7.60 13.33 -4.13
N ALA A 214 -7.24 12.37 -3.26
CA ALA A 214 -5.87 12.17 -2.80
C ALA A 214 -5.57 10.67 -2.73
N GLY A 215 -4.30 10.34 -2.83
CA GLY A 215 -3.81 8.99 -2.62
C GLY A 215 -3.18 8.83 -1.25
N ILE A 216 -3.41 7.68 -0.65
CA ILE A 216 -2.72 7.25 0.57
C ILE A 216 -2.21 5.85 0.32
N ASP A 217 -0.91 5.69 0.41
CA ASP A 217 -0.28 4.38 0.46
C ASP A 217 0.16 4.07 1.88
N ILE A 218 0.08 2.81 2.23
CA ILE A 218 0.25 2.35 3.61
C ILE A 218 1.30 1.25 3.68
N THR A 219 1.79 0.99 4.89
CA THR A 219 2.51 -0.22 5.22
C THR A 219 1.55 -1.20 5.85
N SER A 220 1.40 -2.37 5.23
CA SER A 220 0.60 -3.47 5.79
C SER A 220 1.47 -4.68 6.10
N VAL A 221 1.05 -5.47 7.09
CA VAL A 221 1.79 -6.62 7.61
C VAL A 221 0.85 -7.81 7.77
N THR A 222 1.31 -9.03 7.50
CA THR A 222 0.51 -10.23 7.74
C THR A 222 0.27 -10.41 9.24
N ASN A 223 -0.93 -10.85 9.63
CA ASN A 223 -1.25 -11.11 11.03
C ASN A 223 -0.33 -12.17 11.65
N LYS A 224 0.16 -13.11 10.83
CA LYS A 224 1.13 -14.12 11.25
C LYS A 224 2.45 -13.46 11.66
N PHE A 225 3.03 -12.64 10.78
CA PHE A 225 4.30 -11.95 11.05
C PHE A 225 4.20 -10.99 12.22
N LEU A 226 3.09 -10.22 12.33
CA LEU A 226 2.80 -9.36 13.48
C LEU A 226 2.82 -10.12 14.81
N LYS A 227 2.23 -11.31 14.84
CA LYS A 227 2.14 -12.16 16.03
C LYS A 227 3.49 -12.78 16.39
N GLU A 228 4.22 -13.26 15.40
CA GLU A 228 5.46 -14.00 15.60
C GLU A 228 6.66 -13.06 15.80
N ASN A 229 6.67 -11.89 15.14
CA ASN A 229 7.81 -10.97 15.09
C ASN A 229 7.42 -9.49 15.36
N PRO A 230 6.68 -9.17 16.43
CA PRO A 230 6.21 -7.80 16.69
C PRO A 230 7.36 -6.78 16.85
N GLY A 231 8.51 -7.22 17.38
CA GLY A 231 9.71 -6.39 17.49
C GLY A 231 10.28 -6.00 16.14
N MET A 232 10.33 -6.92 15.19
CA MET A 232 10.83 -6.63 13.83
C MET A 232 9.92 -5.65 13.09
N VAL A 233 8.59 -5.76 13.27
CA VAL A 233 7.65 -4.79 12.67
C VAL A 233 7.89 -3.39 13.23
N ARG A 234 8.07 -3.25 14.55
CA ARG A 234 8.40 -1.97 15.19
C ARG A 234 9.68 -1.38 14.64
N THR A 235 10.77 -2.16 14.59
CA THR A 235 12.05 -1.74 14.04
C THR A 235 11.95 -1.33 12.57
N PHE A 236 11.18 -2.06 11.75
CA PHE A 236 10.95 -1.69 10.35
C PHE A 236 10.27 -0.31 10.23
N VAL A 237 9.24 -0.06 11.04
CA VAL A 237 8.53 1.23 11.05
C VAL A 237 9.45 2.35 11.57
N GLU A 238 10.24 2.10 12.63
CA GLU A 238 11.22 3.07 13.16
C GLU A 238 12.25 3.50 12.12
N VAL A 239 12.89 2.55 11.41
CA VAL A 239 13.85 2.84 10.32
C VAL A 239 13.16 3.64 9.20
N THR A 240 11.93 3.30 8.85
CA THR A 240 11.13 4.04 7.85
C THR A 240 10.89 5.48 8.29
N HIS A 241 10.54 5.72 9.54
CA HIS A 241 10.34 7.07 10.08
C HIS A 241 11.64 7.88 10.16
N GLU A 242 12.79 7.25 10.46
CA GLU A 242 14.10 7.90 10.39
C GLU A 242 14.44 8.31 8.95
N ALA A 243 14.14 7.47 7.95
CA ALA A 243 14.29 7.81 6.54
C ALA A 243 13.41 9.00 6.15
N ASN A 244 12.14 9.03 6.58
CA ASN A 244 11.22 10.13 6.35
C ASN A 244 11.73 11.45 6.97
N ALA A 245 12.22 11.40 8.22
CA ALA A 245 12.78 12.56 8.91
C ALA A 245 14.05 13.09 8.20
N ARG A 246 14.90 12.19 7.70
CA ARG A 246 16.10 12.53 6.93
C ARG A 246 15.71 13.23 5.63
N TYR A 247 14.71 12.73 4.90
CA TYR A 247 14.19 13.35 3.68
C TYR A 247 13.58 14.73 3.98
N ASN A 248 12.70 14.82 4.95
CA ASN A 248 12.02 16.06 5.33
C ASN A 248 13.01 17.17 5.78
N SER A 249 14.20 16.78 6.28
CA SER A 249 15.29 17.71 6.61
C SER A 249 16.26 18.00 5.45
N GLY A 250 15.99 17.47 4.24
CA GLY A 250 16.83 17.68 3.05
C GLY A 250 18.16 16.94 3.05
N LYS A 251 18.31 15.89 3.89
CA LYS A 251 19.57 15.16 4.07
C LYS A 251 19.63 13.81 3.35
N SER A 252 18.58 13.41 2.65
CA SER A 252 18.55 12.15 1.88
C SER A 252 19.42 12.23 0.62
N ASP A 253 20.06 11.11 0.29
CA ASP A 253 20.79 10.96 -0.97
C ASP A 253 19.81 10.64 -2.12
N MET A 254 19.38 11.70 -2.80
CA MET A 254 18.43 11.60 -3.90
C MET A 254 18.96 10.81 -5.10
N ASN A 255 20.28 10.66 -5.27
CA ASN A 255 20.84 9.83 -6.35
C ASN A 255 20.67 8.34 -6.05
N VAL A 256 20.88 7.96 -4.78
CA VAL A 256 20.66 6.58 -4.32
C VAL A 256 19.19 6.20 -4.50
N ILE A 257 18.27 7.06 -4.04
CA ILE A 257 16.82 6.84 -4.17
C ILE A 257 16.42 6.73 -5.64
N ALA A 258 16.88 7.66 -6.50
CA ALA A 258 16.55 7.67 -7.92
C ALA A 258 16.99 6.37 -8.62
N LYS A 259 18.22 5.92 -8.33
CA LYS A 259 18.76 4.69 -8.91
C LYS A 259 17.95 3.46 -8.46
N ASP A 260 17.62 3.36 -7.18
CA ASP A 260 16.86 2.21 -6.65
C ASP A 260 15.41 2.20 -7.13
N ALA A 261 14.80 3.39 -7.29
CA ALA A 261 13.47 3.53 -7.86
C ALA A 261 13.42 3.33 -9.39
N ALA A 262 14.55 3.06 -10.04
CA ALA A 262 14.68 2.96 -11.52
C ALA A 262 14.22 4.24 -12.25
N MET A 263 14.48 5.41 -11.67
CA MET A 263 14.09 6.73 -12.18
C MET A 263 15.29 7.63 -12.43
N ASP A 264 15.12 8.66 -13.28
CA ASP A 264 16.09 9.75 -13.34
C ASP A 264 15.96 10.68 -12.12
N LEU A 265 17.04 11.39 -11.80
CA LEU A 265 17.08 12.26 -10.61
C LEU A 265 16.05 13.40 -10.65
N ALA A 266 15.79 13.97 -11.84
CA ALA A 266 14.85 15.08 -12.00
C ALA A 266 13.40 14.59 -11.79
N GLY A 267 13.05 13.43 -12.36
CA GLY A 267 11.79 12.76 -12.16
C GLY A 267 11.56 12.38 -10.70
N THR A 268 12.59 11.82 -10.04
CA THR A 268 12.55 11.46 -8.62
C THR A 268 12.27 12.68 -7.74
N LYS A 269 13.03 13.76 -7.91
CA LYS A 269 12.81 15.00 -7.16
C LYS A 269 11.42 15.60 -7.39
N LYS A 270 10.93 15.55 -8.63
CA LYS A 270 9.58 16.04 -8.97
C LYS A 270 8.50 15.18 -8.32
N GLN A 271 8.62 13.86 -8.37
CA GLN A 271 7.65 12.93 -7.77
C GLN A 271 7.62 13.08 -6.25
N MET A 272 8.77 12.98 -5.58
CA MET A 272 8.85 13.09 -4.13
C MET A 272 8.49 14.48 -3.60
N GLY A 273 8.72 15.54 -4.38
CA GLY A 273 8.27 16.90 -4.06
C GLY A 273 6.75 17.07 -4.05
N GLY A 274 6.01 16.16 -4.65
CA GLY A 274 4.54 16.07 -4.60
C GLY A 274 4.03 15.10 -3.54
N PHE A 275 4.92 14.48 -2.76
CA PHE A 275 4.59 13.51 -1.73
C PHE A 275 4.75 14.11 -0.34
N GLU A 276 3.89 13.67 0.58
CA GLU A 276 4.00 13.97 2.01
C GLU A 276 4.37 12.69 2.75
N PHE A 277 5.43 12.77 3.56
CA PHE A 277 5.90 11.70 4.45
C PHE A 277 5.70 12.17 5.91
N PRO A 278 4.51 11.95 6.50
CA PRO A 278 4.18 12.49 7.81
C PRO A 278 5.01 11.80 8.91
N ASN A 279 5.34 12.55 9.96
CA ASN A 279 5.92 11.97 11.16
C ASN A 279 4.86 11.23 12.01
N ALA A 280 5.31 10.38 12.92
CA ALA A 280 4.43 9.57 13.78
C ALA A 280 3.41 10.40 14.57
N GLY A 281 3.81 11.56 15.10
CA GLY A 281 2.90 12.47 15.82
C GLY A 281 1.76 12.98 14.94
N THR A 282 2.08 13.40 13.72
CA THR A 282 1.07 13.82 12.72
C THR A 282 0.19 12.65 12.30
N MET A 283 0.77 11.46 12.09
CA MET A 283 -0.01 10.26 11.77
C MET A 283 -1.02 9.94 12.88
N LYS A 284 -0.58 9.91 14.14
CA LYS A 284 -1.45 9.62 15.28
C LYS A 284 -2.53 10.67 15.49
N SER A 285 -2.22 11.97 15.30
CA SER A 285 -3.15 13.05 15.64
C SER A 285 -4.10 13.46 14.52
N LYS A 286 -3.69 13.32 13.24
CA LYS A 286 -4.44 13.84 12.09
C LYS A 286 -5.02 12.74 11.21
N TYR A 287 -4.29 11.64 11.01
CA TYR A 287 -4.65 10.66 10.00
C TYR A 287 -5.27 9.38 10.56
N MET A 288 -4.66 8.78 11.60
CA MET A 288 -4.98 7.45 12.08
C MET A 288 -5.82 7.44 13.37
N ASN A 289 -6.16 8.60 13.93
CA ASN A 289 -7.08 8.71 15.07
C ASN A 289 -8.53 8.42 14.63
N LYS A 290 -9.41 8.19 15.60
CA LYS A 290 -10.84 8.02 15.32
C LYS A 290 -11.41 9.28 14.64
N GLY A 291 -11.96 9.12 13.43
CA GLY A 291 -12.42 10.21 12.57
C GLY A 291 -11.30 10.93 11.83
N GLY A 292 -10.08 10.43 11.88
CA GLY A 292 -8.95 10.94 11.10
C GLY A 292 -9.10 10.69 9.60
N ILE A 293 -8.26 11.36 8.82
CA ILE A 293 -8.35 11.34 7.35
C ILE A 293 -8.23 9.92 6.80
N LEU A 294 -7.26 9.13 7.26
CA LEU A 294 -7.09 7.74 6.82
C LEU A 294 -8.34 6.90 7.15
N MET A 295 -8.90 7.05 8.35
CA MET A 295 -10.08 6.28 8.76
C MET A 295 -11.29 6.60 7.88
N THR A 296 -11.48 7.88 7.53
CA THR A 296 -12.53 8.30 6.59
C THR A 296 -12.32 7.71 5.20
N TYR A 297 -11.07 7.70 4.71
CA TYR A 297 -10.76 7.09 3.40
C TYR A 297 -10.96 5.58 3.40
N LEU A 298 -10.60 4.88 4.48
CA LEU A 298 -10.87 3.44 4.62
C LEU A 298 -12.36 3.12 4.50
N GLU A 299 -13.23 3.92 5.15
CA GLU A 299 -14.68 3.76 5.06
C GLU A 299 -15.21 4.07 3.66
N VAL A 300 -14.79 5.18 3.06
CA VAL A 300 -15.21 5.60 1.72
C VAL A 300 -14.80 4.57 0.68
N MET A 301 -13.51 4.20 0.64
CA MET A 301 -13.01 3.23 -0.33
C MET A 301 -13.54 1.82 -0.04
N GLY A 302 -13.64 1.44 1.22
CA GLY A 302 -14.21 0.17 1.62
C GLY A 302 -15.64 -0.03 1.12
N ASN A 303 -16.47 1.01 1.18
CA ASN A 303 -17.83 0.98 0.63
C ASN A 303 -17.83 1.05 -0.91
N MET A 304 -16.96 1.87 -1.50
CA MET A 304 -16.86 2.02 -2.98
C MET A 304 -16.49 0.71 -3.68
N PHE A 305 -15.64 -0.09 -3.06
CA PHE A 305 -15.13 -1.35 -3.60
C PHE A 305 -15.78 -2.60 -2.99
N ALA A 306 -16.79 -2.43 -2.12
CA ALA A 306 -17.54 -3.55 -1.59
C ALA A 306 -18.33 -4.27 -2.66
N THR A 307 -18.45 -5.60 -2.52
CA THR A 307 -19.29 -6.45 -3.36
C THR A 307 -20.25 -7.27 -2.48
N SER A 308 -21.20 -7.95 -3.08
CA SER A 308 -22.06 -8.89 -2.34
C SER A 308 -21.29 -10.03 -1.69
N GLU A 309 -20.17 -10.46 -2.29
CA GLU A 309 -19.29 -11.52 -1.77
C GLU A 309 -18.32 -10.97 -0.73
N ASN A 310 -17.83 -9.75 -0.93
CA ASN A 310 -16.84 -9.08 -0.08
C ASN A 310 -17.43 -7.73 0.40
N PRO A 311 -18.36 -7.73 1.35
CA PRO A 311 -18.97 -6.51 1.85
C PRO A 311 -17.98 -5.66 2.65
N ALA A 312 -18.21 -4.35 2.70
CA ALA A 312 -17.44 -3.44 3.54
C ALA A 312 -17.43 -3.89 5.00
N LEU A 313 -16.30 -3.68 5.66
CA LEU A 313 -16.21 -3.94 7.10
C LEU A 313 -17.12 -2.97 7.87
N LYS A 314 -17.70 -3.45 8.97
CA LYS A 314 -18.49 -2.59 9.88
C LYS A 314 -17.62 -1.57 10.62
N ASP A 315 -16.34 -1.88 10.82
CA ASP A 315 -15.38 -1.04 11.51
C ASP A 315 -13.97 -1.35 10.99
N TYR A 316 -13.37 -0.38 10.28
CA TYR A 316 -12.01 -0.49 9.76
C TYR A 316 -10.94 -0.27 10.83
N ALA A 317 -11.27 0.23 12.03
CA ALA A 317 -10.32 0.32 13.13
C ALA A 317 -9.79 -1.06 13.56
N ALA A 318 -10.56 -2.12 13.33
CA ALA A 318 -10.14 -3.49 13.63
C ALA A 318 -8.93 -3.97 12.80
N VAL A 319 -8.67 -3.35 11.65
CA VAL A 319 -7.55 -3.70 10.75
C VAL A 319 -6.43 -2.66 10.73
N VAL A 320 -6.47 -1.69 11.66
CA VAL A 320 -5.43 -0.66 11.85
C VAL A 320 -4.78 -0.85 13.21
N ASP A 321 -3.45 -0.83 13.28
CA ASP A 321 -2.70 -0.93 14.53
C ASP A 321 -1.63 0.15 14.62
N THR A 322 -1.93 1.22 15.36
CA THR A 322 -1.04 2.38 15.56
C THR A 322 0.02 2.16 16.63
N SER A 323 0.05 1.01 17.30
CA SER A 323 1.00 0.73 18.39
C SER A 323 2.44 0.53 17.90
N TYR A 324 2.62 0.37 16.60
CA TYR A 324 3.93 0.24 15.96
C TYR A 324 4.57 1.59 15.59
N LEU A 325 3.82 2.69 15.60
CA LEU A 325 4.34 4.02 15.33
C LEU A 325 5.26 4.49 16.47
N PRO A 326 6.47 5.05 16.19
CA PRO A 326 7.40 5.55 17.18
C PRO A 326 6.87 6.74 18.01
#